data_6e2f576055773b11eb795658434593e2
#
_entry.id   6e2f576055773b11eb795658434593e2
#
_cell.length_a   1.000
_cell.length_b   1.000
_cell.length_c   1.000
_cell.angle_alpha   90.00
_cell.angle_beta   90.00
_cell.angle_gamma   90.00
#
_symmetry.space_group_name_H-M   'P 1'
#
loop_
_entity.id
_entity.type
_entity.pdbx_description
1 polymer ?
#
loop_
_entity_poly.entity_id
_entity_poly.type
_entity_poly.pdbx_seq_one_letter_code
_entity_poly.pdbx_strand_id
1 'polypeptide(L)'
;MHLCIPPKESHMHKDKFVFAQLTSFLDRNKFNYLVRQYDGDKYVKHFTCWNQLLAMMFGQLSNRESLRDLIVDAHRSKCFHLGMGKSVSKSSLARANQDRDYRIFEDYAYYMIGQAQKKRAVNIFNLGGNVYAFDSTTIDLCLSVFWWAKF
;
A
#
# COMPACT_ATOMS: atom_id res chain seq x y z
N MET A 1 -31.45 29.20 -15.36
CA MET A 1 -31.88 28.10 -14.47
C MET A 1 -30.74 27.06 -14.46
N HIS A 2 -29.75 27.24 -13.55
CA HIS A 2 -28.62 26.31 -13.42
C HIS A 2 -29.02 25.20 -12.45
N LEU A 3 -29.16 23.98 -12.97
CA LEU A 3 -29.32 22.77 -12.18
C LEU A 3 -27.97 22.45 -11.51
N CYS A 4 -27.91 22.72 -10.22
CA CYS A 4 -26.82 22.30 -9.35
C CYS A 4 -26.96 20.78 -9.15
N ILE A 5 -26.11 19.98 -9.79
CA ILE A 5 -26.02 18.54 -9.55
C ILE A 5 -25.31 18.35 -8.21
N PRO A 6 -25.95 17.78 -7.19
CA PRO A 6 -25.27 17.53 -5.93
C PRO A 6 -24.14 16.51 -6.14
N PRO A 7 -23.00 16.64 -5.41
CA PRO A 7 -21.93 15.66 -5.48
C PRO A 7 -22.47 14.29 -5.05
N LYS A 8 -22.15 13.28 -5.86
CA LYS A 8 -22.51 11.89 -5.59
C LYS A 8 -21.91 11.48 -4.24
N GLU A 9 -22.76 11.40 -3.22
CA GLU A 9 -22.38 10.91 -1.90
C GLU A 9 -21.78 9.52 -2.08
N SER A 10 -20.52 9.37 -1.71
CA SER A 10 -19.88 8.06 -1.62
C SER A 10 -20.51 7.31 -0.46
N HIS A 11 -21.51 6.49 -0.75
CA HIS A 11 -22.10 5.58 0.23
C HIS A 11 -21.00 4.68 0.79
N MET A 12 -20.58 4.96 2.00
CA MET A 12 -19.74 4.09 2.80
C MET A 12 -20.54 2.80 3.04
N HIS A 13 -20.16 1.73 2.36
CA HIS A 13 -20.85 0.45 2.46
C HIS A 13 -20.75 -0.08 3.89
N LYS A 14 -21.84 -0.12 4.63
CA LYS A 14 -21.92 -0.56 6.03
C LYS A 14 -21.41 -1.99 6.25
N ASP A 15 -21.33 -2.79 5.20
CA ASP A 15 -21.03 -4.23 5.27
C ASP A 15 -19.59 -4.60 4.87
N LYS A 16 -18.74 -3.62 4.56
CA LYS A 16 -17.34 -3.88 4.19
C LYS A 16 -16.38 -3.41 5.28
N PHE A 17 -15.40 -4.25 5.62
CA PHE A 17 -14.31 -3.84 6.50
C PHE A 17 -13.60 -2.58 5.96
N VAL A 18 -13.21 -1.68 6.87
CA VAL A 18 -12.53 -0.41 6.51
C VAL A 18 -11.33 -0.65 5.59
N PHE A 19 -10.52 -1.66 5.86
CA PHE A 19 -9.38 -2.02 5.01
C PHE A 19 -9.81 -2.42 3.59
N ALA A 20 -10.90 -3.19 3.43
CA ALA A 20 -11.42 -3.55 2.11
C ALA A 20 -11.95 -2.33 1.33
N GLN A 21 -12.46 -1.32 2.03
CA GLN A 21 -12.86 -0.05 1.41
C GLN A 21 -11.64 0.76 0.96
N LEU A 22 -10.59 0.85 1.80
CA LEU A 22 -9.34 1.52 1.45
C LEU A 22 -8.66 0.87 0.23
N THR A 23 -8.61 -0.46 0.20
CA THR A 23 -7.99 -1.19 -0.92
C THR A 23 -8.81 -1.11 -2.22
N SER A 24 -10.10 -0.74 -2.16
CA SER A 24 -10.93 -0.54 -3.36
C SER A 24 -10.48 0.62 -4.25
N PHE A 25 -9.70 1.56 -3.72
CA PHE A 25 -9.11 2.66 -4.49
C PHE A 25 -7.88 2.24 -5.30
N LEU A 26 -7.32 1.07 -5.03
CA LEU A 26 -6.13 0.58 -5.71
C LEU A 26 -6.47 0.10 -7.13
N ASP A 27 -5.74 0.60 -8.12
CA ASP A 27 -5.85 0.13 -9.50
C ASP A 27 -5.12 -1.22 -9.67
N ARG A 28 -5.86 -2.30 -9.54
CA ARG A 28 -5.34 -3.66 -9.68
C ARG A 28 -4.81 -3.95 -11.08
N ASN A 29 -5.41 -3.35 -12.12
CA ASN A 29 -4.99 -3.60 -13.50
C ASN A 29 -3.59 -3.00 -13.75
N LYS A 30 -3.37 -1.77 -13.29
CA LYS A 30 -2.06 -1.12 -13.37
C LYS A 30 -1.02 -1.88 -12.55
N PHE A 31 -1.38 -2.33 -11.34
CA PHE A 31 -0.46 -3.14 -10.53
C PHE A 31 -0.08 -4.45 -11.23
N ASN A 32 -1.05 -5.19 -11.75
CA ASN A 32 -0.81 -6.44 -12.49
C ASN A 32 0.03 -6.23 -13.76
N TYR A 33 -0.08 -5.08 -14.41
CA TYR A 33 0.79 -4.71 -15.52
C TYR A 33 2.26 -4.63 -15.07
N LEU A 34 2.53 -3.91 -13.96
CA LEU A 34 3.88 -3.79 -13.40
C LEU A 34 4.43 -5.13 -12.92
N VAL A 35 3.61 -5.95 -12.27
CA VAL A 35 4.01 -7.31 -11.86
C VAL A 35 4.48 -8.14 -13.06
N ARG A 36 3.80 -8.05 -14.19
CA ARG A 36 4.22 -8.74 -15.43
C ARG A 36 5.47 -8.13 -16.03
N GLN A 37 5.62 -6.81 -16.01
CA GLN A 37 6.79 -6.10 -16.52
C GLN A 37 8.08 -6.53 -15.82
N TYR A 38 8.01 -6.79 -14.51
CA TYR A 38 9.15 -7.17 -13.67
C TYR A 38 9.18 -8.67 -13.29
N ASP A 39 8.38 -9.50 -13.94
CA ASP A 39 8.27 -10.95 -13.66
C ASP A 39 8.00 -11.28 -12.17
N GLY A 40 7.34 -10.39 -11.43
CA GLY A 40 7.21 -10.47 -9.98
C GLY A 40 6.47 -11.69 -9.44
N ASP A 41 5.57 -12.28 -10.22
CA ASP A 41 4.82 -13.48 -9.88
C ASP A 41 5.31 -14.72 -10.65
N LYS A 42 6.48 -14.64 -11.31
CA LYS A 42 7.07 -15.78 -12.00
C LYS A 42 7.34 -16.91 -11.02
N TYR A 43 6.85 -18.10 -11.34
CA TYR A 43 6.93 -19.31 -10.50
C TYR A 43 6.21 -19.21 -9.13
N VAL A 44 5.40 -18.19 -8.91
CA VAL A 44 4.64 -18.02 -7.67
C VAL A 44 3.33 -18.81 -7.74
N LYS A 45 3.11 -19.74 -6.78
CA LYS A 45 1.90 -20.59 -6.73
C LYS A 45 0.75 -19.96 -5.92
N HIS A 46 1.06 -19.28 -4.82
CA HIS A 46 0.03 -18.88 -3.84
C HIS A 46 0.15 -17.45 -3.34
N PHE A 47 1.35 -17.00 -2.97
CA PHE A 47 1.55 -15.68 -2.38
C PHE A 47 2.00 -14.67 -3.44
N THR A 48 1.04 -14.08 -4.15
CA THR A 48 1.28 -13.13 -5.25
C THR A 48 1.82 -11.78 -4.76
N CYS A 49 2.38 -10.97 -5.68
CA CYS A 49 2.77 -9.59 -5.39
C CYS A 49 1.60 -8.75 -4.88
N TRP A 50 0.38 -9.00 -5.37
CA TRP A 50 -0.82 -8.35 -4.87
C TRP A 50 -1.07 -8.68 -3.40
N ASN A 51 -0.95 -9.95 -3.02
CA ASN A 51 -1.12 -10.36 -1.63
C ASN A 51 -0.04 -9.76 -0.72
N GLN A 52 1.20 -9.62 -1.23
CA GLN A 52 2.26 -8.94 -0.51
C GLN A 52 1.94 -7.45 -0.30
N LEU A 53 1.50 -6.73 -1.34
CA LEU A 53 1.09 -5.34 -1.23
C LEU A 53 0.02 -5.18 -0.15
N LEU A 54 -1.05 -5.99 -0.18
CA LEU A 54 -2.12 -5.92 0.80
C LEU A 54 -1.64 -6.25 2.22
N ALA A 55 -0.77 -7.26 2.37
CA ALA A 55 -0.22 -7.62 3.68
C ALA A 55 0.62 -6.49 4.27
N MET A 56 1.50 -5.87 3.47
CA MET A 56 2.34 -4.76 3.92
C MET A 56 1.51 -3.52 4.24
N MET A 57 0.52 -3.18 3.41
CA MET A 57 -0.41 -2.08 3.70
C MET A 57 -1.21 -2.32 4.98
N PHE A 58 -1.69 -3.54 5.20
CA PHE A 58 -2.39 -3.88 6.43
C PHE A 58 -1.49 -3.71 7.65
N GLY A 59 -0.22 -4.15 7.56
CA GLY A 59 0.76 -3.95 8.63
C GLY A 59 0.95 -2.49 8.99
N GLN A 60 1.15 -1.64 8.00
CA GLN A 60 1.35 -0.20 8.19
C GLN A 60 0.09 0.48 8.77
N LEU A 61 -1.08 0.18 8.21
CA LEU A 61 -2.34 0.79 8.66
C LEU A 61 -2.82 0.28 10.02
N SER A 62 -2.38 -0.91 10.44
CA SER A 62 -2.68 -1.48 11.77
C SER A 62 -1.57 -1.21 12.79
N ASN A 63 -0.58 -0.41 12.44
CA ASN A 63 0.56 -0.06 13.32
C ASN A 63 1.28 -1.29 13.87
N ARG A 64 1.63 -2.26 12.99
CA ARG A 64 2.33 -3.48 13.38
C ARG A 64 3.83 -3.31 13.23
N GLU A 65 4.54 -3.52 14.32
CA GLU A 65 5.99 -3.33 14.39
C GLU A 65 6.77 -4.52 13.82
N SER A 66 6.17 -5.71 13.77
CA SER A 66 6.86 -6.91 13.29
C SER A 66 6.05 -7.72 12.28
N LEU A 67 6.75 -8.44 11.39
CA LEU A 67 6.12 -9.41 10.47
C LEU A 67 5.38 -10.53 11.21
N ARG A 68 5.76 -10.84 12.45
CA ARG A 68 5.10 -11.85 13.27
C ARG A 68 3.73 -11.34 13.70
N ASP A 69 3.65 -10.12 14.19
CA ASP A 69 2.40 -9.51 14.65
C ASP A 69 1.44 -9.28 13.50
N LEU A 70 1.97 -8.85 12.35
CA LEU A 70 1.20 -8.72 11.12
C LEU A 70 0.51 -10.05 10.75
N ILE A 71 1.24 -11.16 10.80
CA ILE A 71 0.69 -12.47 10.42
C ILE A 71 -0.34 -12.95 11.42
N VAL A 72 -0.08 -12.80 12.72
CA VAL A 72 -1.04 -13.18 13.77
C VAL A 72 -2.35 -12.42 13.60
N ASP A 73 -2.27 -11.13 13.34
CA ASP A 73 -3.46 -10.31 13.13
C ASP A 73 -4.16 -10.59 11.80
N ALA A 74 -3.41 -10.81 10.74
CA ALA A 74 -3.99 -11.22 9.45
C ALA A 74 -4.78 -12.53 9.58
N HIS A 75 -4.30 -13.46 10.41
CA HIS A 75 -5.05 -14.69 10.74
C HIS A 75 -6.30 -14.42 11.57
N ARG A 76 -6.20 -13.57 12.60
CA ARG A 76 -7.34 -13.19 13.46
C ARG A 76 -8.41 -12.43 12.68
N SER A 77 -8.00 -11.54 11.80
CA SER A 77 -8.88 -10.68 10.98
C SER A 77 -9.50 -11.42 9.81
N LYS A 78 -9.32 -12.75 9.70
CA LYS A 78 -9.80 -13.55 8.56
C LYS A 78 -9.33 -12.97 7.22
N CYS A 79 -8.12 -13.33 6.79
CA CYS A 79 -7.41 -12.78 5.62
C CYS A 79 -8.24 -12.68 4.32
N PHE A 80 -9.26 -13.50 4.15
CA PHE A 80 -10.15 -13.39 3.00
C PHE A 80 -10.95 -12.07 2.96
N HIS A 81 -11.24 -11.46 4.12
CA HIS A 81 -11.85 -10.13 4.19
C HIS A 81 -10.89 -9.02 3.77
N LEU A 82 -9.59 -9.30 3.78
CA LEU A 82 -8.56 -8.39 3.28
C LEU A 82 -8.30 -8.56 1.78
N GLY A 83 -9.03 -9.43 1.10
CA GLY A 83 -8.85 -9.72 -0.32
C GLY A 83 -7.63 -10.61 -0.63
N MET A 84 -6.98 -11.18 0.37
CA MET A 84 -5.80 -12.04 0.20
C MET A 84 -6.13 -13.50 -0.14
N GLY A 85 -7.35 -13.93 0.06
CA GLY A 85 -7.87 -15.27 -0.30
C GLY A 85 -7.32 -16.44 0.54
N LYS A 86 -6.08 -16.39 1.03
CA LYS A 86 -5.43 -17.43 1.83
C LYS A 86 -4.56 -16.82 2.92
N SER A 87 -4.35 -17.57 4.00
CA SER A 87 -3.42 -17.18 5.04
C SER A 87 -1.98 -17.08 4.54
N VAL A 88 -1.23 -16.14 5.08
CA VAL A 88 0.15 -15.88 4.74
C VAL A 88 1.05 -16.42 5.84
N SER A 89 2.11 -17.16 5.50
CA SER A 89 3.13 -17.56 6.47
C SER A 89 4.22 -16.49 6.59
N LYS A 90 4.84 -16.38 7.78
CA LYS A 90 5.95 -15.46 8.02
C LYS A 90 7.10 -15.68 7.01
N SER A 91 7.45 -16.94 6.74
CA SER A 91 8.52 -17.30 5.80
C SER A 91 8.19 -16.89 4.36
N SER A 92 6.93 -17.05 3.93
CA SER A 92 6.50 -16.63 2.60
C SER A 92 6.57 -15.12 2.43
N LEU A 93 6.15 -14.35 3.44
CA LEU A 93 6.22 -12.89 3.40
C LEU A 93 7.67 -12.40 3.45
N ALA A 94 8.50 -12.96 4.34
CA ALA A 94 9.91 -12.60 4.44
C ALA A 94 10.66 -12.86 3.13
N ARG A 95 10.48 -14.05 2.54
CA ARG A 95 11.07 -14.40 1.24
C ARG A 95 10.58 -13.48 0.13
N ALA A 96 9.28 -13.20 0.08
CA ALA A 96 8.75 -12.28 -0.92
C ALA A 96 9.36 -10.87 -0.82
N ASN A 97 9.59 -10.38 0.41
CA ASN A 97 10.23 -9.08 0.63
C ASN A 97 11.72 -9.09 0.24
N GLN A 98 12.39 -10.24 0.33
CA GLN A 98 13.80 -10.38 -0.03
C GLN A 98 14.00 -10.54 -1.54
N ASP A 99 13.19 -11.37 -2.20
CA ASP A 99 13.46 -11.88 -3.55
C ASP A 99 12.75 -11.07 -4.65
N ARG A 100 11.67 -10.36 -4.32
CA ARG A 100 10.89 -9.64 -5.33
C ARG A 100 11.50 -8.30 -5.67
N ASP A 101 11.39 -7.93 -6.94
CA ASP A 101 11.86 -6.64 -7.44
C ASP A 101 11.03 -5.49 -6.79
N TYR A 102 11.72 -4.64 -6.05
CA TYR A 102 11.11 -3.50 -5.36
C TYR A 102 10.49 -2.48 -6.33
N ARG A 103 10.97 -2.40 -7.57
CA ARG A 103 10.47 -1.48 -8.60
C ARG A 103 8.99 -1.67 -8.91
N ILE A 104 8.45 -2.89 -8.71
CA ILE A 104 7.01 -3.15 -8.84
C ILE A 104 6.22 -2.22 -7.92
N PHE A 105 6.66 -2.10 -6.68
CA PHE A 105 5.98 -1.32 -5.64
C PHE A 105 6.30 0.17 -5.78
N GLU A 106 7.52 0.51 -6.13
CA GLU A 106 7.97 1.88 -6.36
C GLU A 106 7.21 2.54 -7.51
N ASP A 107 7.18 1.93 -8.70
CA ASP A 107 6.46 2.44 -9.85
C ASP A 107 4.96 2.54 -9.60
N TYR A 108 4.43 1.58 -8.83
CA TYR A 108 3.03 1.64 -8.44
C TYR A 108 2.74 2.77 -7.47
N ALA A 109 3.63 3.05 -6.52
CA ALA A 109 3.50 4.19 -5.62
C ALA A 109 3.51 5.52 -6.39
N TYR A 110 4.44 5.71 -7.31
CA TYR A 110 4.47 6.90 -8.17
C TYR A 110 3.20 7.05 -9.02
N TYR A 111 2.69 5.95 -9.57
CA TYR A 111 1.42 5.97 -10.28
C TYR A 111 0.27 6.44 -9.37
N MET A 112 0.16 5.89 -8.16
CA MET A 112 -0.89 6.26 -7.20
C MET A 112 -0.78 7.71 -6.75
N ILE A 113 0.45 8.22 -6.52
CA ILE A 113 0.70 9.65 -6.23
C ILE A 113 0.18 10.51 -7.37
N GLY A 114 0.50 10.16 -8.64
CA GLY A 114 0.00 10.88 -9.81
C GLY A 114 -1.52 10.88 -9.92
N GLN A 115 -2.20 9.78 -9.55
CA GLN A 115 -3.66 9.73 -9.51
C GLN A 115 -4.24 10.60 -8.38
N ALA A 116 -3.62 10.60 -7.22
CA ALA A 116 -4.03 11.45 -6.10
C ALA A 116 -3.88 12.94 -6.44
N GLN A 117 -2.79 13.33 -7.07
CA GLN A 117 -2.54 14.70 -7.51
C GLN A 117 -3.60 15.17 -8.53
N LYS A 118 -3.97 14.31 -9.49
CA LYS A 118 -5.03 14.62 -10.49
C LYS A 118 -6.41 14.79 -9.84
N LYS A 119 -6.70 14.03 -8.78
CA LYS A 119 -7.97 14.13 -8.03
C LYS A 119 -8.01 15.29 -7.06
N ARG A 120 -6.85 15.84 -6.71
CA ARG A 120 -6.73 17.03 -5.88
C ARG A 120 -7.11 18.26 -6.71
N ALA A 121 -8.37 18.34 -7.11
CA ALA A 121 -8.92 19.54 -7.70
C ALA A 121 -9.00 20.62 -6.63
N VAL A 122 -8.41 21.78 -6.93
CA VAL A 122 -8.46 23.04 -6.22
C VAL A 122 -7.25 23.28 -5.31
N ASN A 123 -6.53 24.32 -5.64
CA ASN A 123 -5.65 25.06 -4.75
C ASN A 123 -6.43 25.50 -3.51
N ILE A 124 -6.45 24.65 -2.48
CA ILE A 124 -7.09 24.98 -1.18
C ILE A 124 -6.38 26.17 -0.55
N PHE A 125 -5.10 26.35 -0.89
CA PHE A 125 -4.30 27.50 -0.50
C PHE A 125 -3.83 28.21 -1.75
N ASN A 126 -4.22 29.49 -1.91
CA ASN A 126 -3.73 30.35 -2.99
C ASN A 126 -2.29 30.82 -2.68
N LEU A 127 -1.37 29.86 -2.55
CA LEU A 127 0.03 30.11 -2.29
C LEU A 127 0.74 30.27 -3.65
N GLY A 128 1.20 31.47 -3.93
CA GLY A 128 2.03 31.76 -5.11
C GLY A 128 3.42 31.15 -4.90
N GLY A 129 3.67 29.96 -5.43
CA GLY A 129 4.97 29.31 -5.38
C GLY A 129 4.90 27.81 -5.06
N ASN A 130 6.07 27.16 -5.04
CA ASN A 130 6.17 25.76 -4.68
C ASN A 130 6.06 25.59 -3.16
N VAL A 131 5.15 24.73 -2.74
CA VAL A 131 4.99 24.36 -1.32
C VAL A 131 5.72 23.05 -1.08
N TYR A 132 6.67 23.07 -0.15
CA TYR A 132 7.43 21.91 0.28
C TYR A 132 6.96 21.49 1.67
N ALA A 133 6.61 20.21 1.84
CA ALA A 133 6.37 19.64 3.15
C ALA A 133 7.68 19.05 3.67
N PHE A 134 8.12 19.52 4.84
CA PHE A 134 9.23 18.92 5.57
C PHE A 134 8.65 17.97 6.61
N ASP A 135 8.97 16.69 6.47
CA ASP A 135 8.70 15.66 7.49
C ASP A 135 10.03 15.01 7.88
N SER A 136 10.27 14.88 9.18
CA SER A 136 11.43 14.18 9.72
C SER A 136 10.98 12.86 10.32
N THR A 137 11.36 11.76 9.68
CA THR A 137 11.15 10.42 10.23
C THR A 137 12.44 9.95 10.86
N THR A 138 12.41 9.66 12.16
CA THR A 138 13.54 9.02 12.84
C THR A 138 13.47 7.52 12.58
N ILE A 139 14.50 6.97 11.95
CA ILE A 139 14.65 5.54 11.72
C ILE A 139 15.78 5.06 12.64
N ASP A 140 15.45 4.15 13.56
CA ASP A 140 16.45 3.49 14.38
C ASP A 140 17.22 2.47 13.52
N LEU A 141 18.47 2.83 13.18
CA LEU A 141 19.36 1.98 12.41
C LEU A 141 20.18 1.08 13.33
N CYS A 142 20.20 -0.21 13.03
CA CYS A 142 21.15 -1.10 13.68
C CYS A 142 22.56 -0.78 13.18
N LEU A 143 23.37 -0.09 14.00
CA LEU A 143 24.72 0.36 13.65
C LEU A 143 25.66 -0.77 13.22
N SER A 144 25.42 -2.00 13.64
CA SER A 144 26.18 -3.17 13.17
C SER A 144 25.97 -3.47 11.68
N VAL A 145 24.83 -3.08 11.13
CA VAL A 145 24.47 -3.25 9.70
C VAL A 145 24.79 -1.99 8.91
N PHE A 146 24.61 -0.81 9.54
CA PHE A 146 24.78 0.50 8.91
C PHE A 146 26.00 1.28 9.51
N TRP A 147 27.15 0.61 9.58
CA TRP A 147 28.39 1.14 10.16
C TRP A 147 28.89 2.46 9.51
N TRP A 148 28.44 2.76 8.30
CA TRP A 148 28.76 3.97 7.55
C TRP A 148 27.88 5.17 7.94
N ALA A 149 26.74 4.96 8.61
CA ALA A 149 25.88 6.03 9.09
C ALA A 149 26.47 6.63 10.38
N LYS A 150 27.26 7.66 10.25
CA LYS A 150 27.76 8.46 11.38
C LYS A 150 26.87 9.67 11.55
N PHE A 151 26.27 9.81 12.72
CA PHE A 151 25.53 10.99 13.12
C PHE A 151 26.45 11.96 13.83
#